data_8cfcc69c75a51fe361415ddc60a3d889
#
_entry.id   8cfcc69c75a51fe361415ddc60a3d889
#
_cell.length_a   1.000
_cell.length_b   1.000
_cell.length_c   1.000
_cell.angle_alpha   90.00
_cell.angle_beta   90.00
_cell.angle_gamma   90.00
#
_symmetry.space_group_name_H-M   'P 1'
#
loop_
_entity.id
_entity.type
_entity.pdbx_description
1 polymer ?
#
loop_
_entity_poly.entity_id
_entity_poly.type
_entity_poly.pdbx_seq_one_letter_code
_entity_poly.pdbx_strand_id
1 'polypeptide(L)'
;MTRLQPFFYSIELVIGNLHLAEIQAITKKELNKKSGIYGFLCKSNNNLYLGSSIDLSSRFNEHINGSRSNILLQRAINKYKIQDFIFVVFEYCETGILVSREQFFIDELKPEYNILKIAGSSLGYKHTEESKTLMSKIQNSIDKTGGNNPMFGKTHSAETKAKISESRKGKTHLAETIAKISATQGTAIFVFDSVGTLVNSFTSARKAAIHFECSQSTILKYAQNGQKFQGNWILSTSLVTKEK
;
A
#
# COMPACT_ATOMS: atom_id res chain seq x y z
N MET A 1 0.49 -23.68 30.04
CA MET A 1 0.77 -24.99 29.45
C MET A 1 -0.48 -25.70 28.90
N THR A 2 -1.68 -25.40 29.36
CA THR A 2 -2.95 -25.98 28.93
C THR A 2 -3.27 -25.81 27.43
N ARG A 3 -2.78 -24.76 26.77
CA ARG A 3 -3.04 -24.50 25.34
C ARG A 3 -2.26 -25.44 24.39
N LEU A 4 -1.12 -25.94 24.82
CA LEU A 4 -0.28 -26.82 24.00
C LEU A 4 -0.64 -28.30 24.18
N GLN A 5 -1.53 -28.65 25.14
CA GLN A 5 -1.89 -30.02 25.47
C GLN A 5 -2.81 -30.73 24.47
N PRO A 6 -3.71 -30.09 23.68
CA PRO A 6 -4.59 -30.85 22.80
C PRO A 6 -3.94 -31.23 21.47
N PHE A 7 -2.77 -30.69 21.17
CA PHE A 7 -2.14 -30.91 19.87
C PHE A 7 -1.14 -32.07 19.98
N PHE A 8 -1.43 -33.18 19.35
CA PHE A 8 -0.57 -34.34 19.18
C PHE A 8 0.69 -34.08 18.36
N TYR A 9 1.17 -32.82 18.36
CA TYR A 9 2.42 -32.45 17.73
C TYR A 9 3.57 -32.68 18.72
N SER A 10 4.55 -33.42 18.33
CA SER A 10 5.80 -33.52 19.08
C SER A 10 6.43 -32.14 19.13
N ILE A 11 6.23 -31.41 20.24
CA ILE A 11 7.00 -30.18 20.49
C ILE A 11 8.46 -30.61 20.62
N GLU A 12 9.29 -30.12 19.73
CA GLU A 12 10.71 -30.51 19.65
C GLU A 12 11.56 -29.92 20.78
N LEU A 13 11.22 -28.67 21.20
CA LEU A 13 12.00 -27.98 22.20
C LEU A 13 11.15 -26.94 22.95
N VAL A 14 11.30 -26.89 24.28
CA VAL A 14 10.68 -25.88 25.13
C VAL A 14 11.73 -25.24 26.04
N ILE A 15 11.85 -23.93 25.99
CA ILE A 15 12.86 -23.19 26.75
C ILE A 15 12.18 -22.10 27.57
N GLY A 16 12.36 -22.16 28.86
CA GLY A 16 11.95 -21.12 29.81
C GLY A 16 13.12 -20.26 30.28
N ASN A 17 12.84 -19.38 31.25
CA ASN A 17 13.86 -18.54 31.90
C ASN A 17 14.69 -17.70 30.90
N LEU A 18 14.02 -17.18 29.87
CA LEU A 18 14.64 -16.45 28.75
C LEU A 18 15.39 -15.17 29.17
N HIS A 19 15.24 -14.72 30.42
CA HIS A 19 15.95 -13.57 30.98
C HIS A 19 17.40 -13.89 31.39
N LEU A 20 17.74 -15.17 31.54
CA LEU A 20 19.08 -15.61 31.95
C LEU A 20 20.02 -15.67 30.73
N ALA A 21 21.15 -14.96 30.81
CA ALA A 21 22.14 -14.92 29.73
C ALA A 21 22.69 -16.30 29.36
N GLU A 22 22.89 -17.17 30.37
CA GLU A 22 23.35 -18.56 30.16
C GLU A 22 22.32 -19.35 29.33
N ILE A 23 21.04 -19.25 29.65
CA ILE A 23 19.98 -19.93 28.90
C ILE A 23 19.92 -19.41 27.47
N GLN A 24 20.06 -18.10 27.25
CA GLN A 24 20.12 -17.52 25.91
C GLN A 24 21.31 -18.05 25.11
N ALA A 25 22.48 -18.17 25.74
CA ALA A 25 23.70 -18.70 25.08
C ALA A 25 23.53 -20.18 24.70
N ILE A 26 23.01 -21.00 25.61
CA ILE A 26 22.72 -22.41 25.36
C ILE A 26 21.70 -22.56 24.23
N THR A 27 20.62 -21.78 24.28
CA THR A 27 19.57 -21.77 23.26
C THR A 27 20.12 -21.43 21.89
N LYS A 28 20.94 -20.38 21.77
CA LYS A 28 21.57 -20.00 20.50
C LYS A 28 22.46 -21.12 19.94
N LYS A 29 23.22 -21.80 20.79
CA LYS A 29 24.06 -22.92 20.38
C LYS A 29 23.22 -24.09 19.89
N GLU A 30 22.16 -24.45 20.62
CA GLU A 30 21.25 -25.55 20.27
C GLU A 30 20.49 -25.30 18.95
N LEU A 31 20.08 -24.06 18.68
CA LEU A 31 19.31 -23.67 17.51
C LEU A 31 20.16 -23.31 16.29
N ASN A 32 21.48 -23.33 16.41
CA ASN A 32 22.40 -22.87 15.37
C ASN A 32 22.21 -23.65 14.06
N LYS A 33 22.00 -22.93 12.95
CA LYS A 33 21.77 -23.49 11.62
C LYS A 33 20.57 -24.46 11.51
N LYS A 34 19.66 -24.44 12.48
CA LYS A 34 18.42 -25.21 12.40
C LYS A 34 17.31 -24.35 11.80
N SER A 35 16.56 -24.90 10.85
CA SER A 35 15.36 -24.29 10.28
C SER A 35 14.11 -24.94 10.87
N GLY A 36 13.02 -24.16 11.00
CA GLY A 36 11.78 -24.71 11.55
C GLY A 36 10.75 -23.66 11.96
N ILE A 37 9.70 -24.15 12.60
CA ILE A 37 8.57 -23.39 13.13
C ILE A 37 8.75 -23.22 14.64
N TYR A 38 8.62 -21.99 15.10
CA TYR A 38 8.83 -21.63 16.49
C TYR A 38 7.76 -20.67 17.02
N GLY A 39 7.71 -20.51 18.33
CA GLY A 39 6.81 -19.54 18.94
C GLY A 39 7.31 -18.98 20.26
N PHE A 40 6.69 -17.89 20.70
CA PHE A 40 6.80 -17.33 22.03
C PHE A 40 5.42 -17.38 22.71
N LEU A 41 5.32 -18.14 23.77
CA LEU A 41 4.10 -18.27 24.57
C LEU A 41 4.25 -17.45 25.85
N CYS A 42 3.34 -16.52 26.10
CA CYS A 42 3.25 -15.77 27.34
C CYS A 42 2.55 -16.62 28.40
N LYS A 43 3.19 -16.81 29.57
CA LYS A 43 2.63 -17.61 30.66
C LYS A 43 1.42 -16.95 31.35
N SER A 44 1.44 -15.62 31.47
CA SER A 44 0.40 -14.86 32.18
C SER A 44 -0.94 -14.83 31.46
N ASN A 45 -0.96 -14.72 30.12
CA ASN A 45 -2.22 -14.59 29.37
C ASN A 45 -2.44 -15.70 28.34
N ASN A 46 -1.51 -16.64 28.24
CA ASN A 46 -1.55 -17.79 27.36
C ASN A 46 -1.60 -17.43 25.86
N ASN A 47 -1.24 -16.19 25.48
CA ASN A 47 -1.16 -15.73 24.10
C ASN A 47 0.14 -16.17 23.45
N LEU A 48 0.05 -16.49 22.16
CA LEU A 48 1.13 -17.06 21.38
C LEU A 48 1.52 -16.12 20.22
N TYR A 49 2.82 -16.02 19.99
CA TYR A 49 3.40 -15.61 18.71
C TYR A 49 3.96 -16.85 18.01
N LEU A 50 3.77 -16.95 16.71
CA LEU A 50 4.27 -18.04 15.89
C LEU A 50 5.00 -17.48 14.67
N GLY A 51 6.08 -18.13 14.25
CA GLY A 51 6.84 -17.75 13.07
C GLY A 51 7.70 -18.89 12.54
N SER A 52 8.27 -18.70 11.38
CA SER A 52 9.24 -19.61 10.77
C SER A 52 10.62 -18.95 10.58
N SER A 53 11.67 -19.74 10.53
CA SER A 53 13.01 -19.25 10.21
C SER A 53 13.87 -20.31 9.57
N ILE A 54 14.75 -19.88 8.65
CA ILE A 54 15.82 -20.71 8.10
C ILE A 54 16.99 -20.87 9.09
N ASP A 55 17.11 -19.96 10.05
CA ASP A 55 18.07 -19.99 11.15
C ASP A 55 17.37 -19.54 12.43
N LEU A 56 16.95 -20.52 13.23
CA LEU A 56 16.23 -20.31 14.49
C LEU A 56 17.10 -19.59 15.53
N SER A 57 18.41 -19.78 15.53
CA SER A 57 19.33 -19.12 16.43
C SER A 57 19.39 -17.61 16.20
N SER A 58 19.57 -17.20 14.95
CA SER A 58 19.55 -15.79 14.55
C SER A 58 18.19 -15.15 14.88
N ARG A 59 17.10 -15.83 14.55
CA ARG A 59 15.74 -15.34 14.76
C ARG A 59 15.37 -15.21 16.24
N PHE A 60 15.78 -16.18 17.06
CA PHE A 60 15.63 -16.09 18.52
C PHE A 60 16.33 -14.85 19.07
N ASN A 61 17.58 -14.61 18.64
CA ASN A 61 18.35 -13.44 19.08
C ASN A 61 17.70 -12.11 18.65
N GLU A 62 17.15 -12.03 17.44
CA GLU A 62 16.41 -10.85 16.96
C GLU A 62 15.22 -10.54 17.86
N HIS A 63 14.45 -11.55 18.27
CA HIS A 63 13.30 -11.36 19.16
C HIS A 63 13.72 -10.94 20.58
N ILE A 64 14.76 -11.54 21.13
CA ILE A 64 15.27 -11.20 22.48
C ILE A 64 15.77 -9.75 22.52
N ASN A 65 16.49 -9.31 21.49
CA ASN A 65 17.06 -7.97 21.41
C ASN A 65 16.06 -6.93 20.87
N GLY A 66 14.85 -7.33 20.47
CA GLY A 66 13.82 -6.45 19.89
C GLY A 66 14.12 -5.95 18.47
N SER A 67 15.18 -6.47 17.81
CA SER A 67 15.52 -6.11 16.44
C SER A 67 14.71 -6.96 15.45
N ARG A 68 14.18 -6.35 14.39
CA ARG A 68 13.37 -7.03 13.35
C ARG A 68 12.27 -7.95 13.89
N SER A 69 11.75 -7.64 15.09
CA SER A 69 10.76 -8.44 15.79
C SER A 69 9.33 -7.95 15.51
N ASN A 70 8.35 -8.82 15.75
CA ASN A 70 6.95 -8.46 15.66
C ASN A 70 6.58 -7.45 16.76
N ILE A 71 5.90 -6.36 16.38
CA ILE A 71 5.58 -5.26 17.30
C ILE A 71 4.63 -5.67 18.44
N LEU A 72 3.67 -6.57 18.18
CA LEU A 72 2.74 -7.05 19.21
C LEU A 72 3.48 -7.93 20.23
N LEU A 73 4.38 -8.80 19.77
CA LEU A 73 5.24 -9.59 20.65
C LEU A 73 6.12 -8.68 21.49
N GLN A 74 6.77 -7.66 20.91
CA GLN A 74 7.62 -6.73 21.65
C GLN A 74 6.84 -5.91 22.69
N ARG A 75 5.64 -5.45 22.34
CA ARG A 75 4.74 -4.79 23.31
C ARG A 75 4.36 -5.73 24.46
N ALA A 76 4.12 -7.00 24.17
CA ALA A 76 3.82 -8.00 25.20
C ALA A 76 5.04 -8.29 26.07
N ILE A 77 6.24 -8.44 25.50
CA ILE A 77 7.50 -8.62 26.26
C ILE A 77 7.75 -7.41 27.16
N ASN A 78 7.53 -6.19 26.69
CA ASN A 78 7.69 -4.99 27.50
C ASN A 78 6.71 -4.94 28.67
N LYS A 79 5.46 -5.41 28.46
CA LYS A 79 4.40 -5.43 29.47
C LYS A 79 4.60 -6.53 30.52
N TYR A 80 4.79 -7.78 30.08
CA TYR A 80 4.83 -8.96 30.94
C TYR A 80 6.23 -9.38 31.37
N LYS A 81 7.28 -8.78 30.74
CA LYS A 81 8.70 -9.10 30.88
C LYS A 81 9.05 -10.46 30.25
N ILE A 82 10.28 -10.56 29.75
CA ILE A 82 10.77 -11.75 29.03
C ILE A 82 10.78 -13.04 29.88
N GLN A 83 10.91 -12.91 31.20
CA GLN A 83 10.84 -14.03 32.14
C GLN A 83 9.48 -14.74 32.15
N ASP A 84 8.42 -14.06 31.67
CA ASP A 84 7.08 -14.60 31.58
C ASP A 84 6.82 -15.32 30.24
N PHE A 85 7.82 -15.37 29.40
CA PHE A 85 7.72 -16.06 28.11
C PHE A 85 8.49 -17.37 28.12
N ILE A 86 7.98 -18.34 27.35
CA ILE A 86 8.70 -19.53 26.93
C ILE A 86 8.88 -19.50 25.42
N PHE A 87 10.03 -19.96 24.97
CA PHE A 87 10.32 -20.19 23.56
C PHE A 87 10.04 -21.65 23.25
N VAL A 88 9.35 -21.91 22.17
CA VAL A 88 8.92 -23.24 21.75
C VAL A 88 9.34 -23.46 20.31
N VAL A 89 9.97 -24.61 20.01
CA VAL A 89 10.14 -25.09 18.64
C VAL A 89 9.10 -26.17 18.43
N PHE A 90 8.17 -25.95 17.51
CA PHE A 90 7.11 -26.87 17.18
C PHE A 90 7.59 -27.96 16.23
N GLU A 91 8.41 -27.59 15.26
CA GLU A 91 8.90 -28.51 14.23
C GLU A 91 10.20 -28.00 13.62
N TYR A 92 11.17 -28.90 13.44
CA TYR A 92 12.30 -28.67 12.56
C TYR A 92 11.94 -29.14 11.16
N CYS A 93 12.08 -28.28 10.15
CA CYS A 93 11.73 -28.62 8.78
C CYS A 93 12.64 -27.94 7.76
N GLU A 94 12.64 -28.45 6.54
CA GLU A 94 13.42 -27.92 5.44
C GLU A 94 12.91 -26.54 4.99
N THR A 95 13.83 -25.74 4.43
CA THR A 95 13.53 -24.36 4.03
C THR A 95 12.45 -24.24 2.97
N GLY A 96 12.34 -25.24 2.08
CA GLY A 96 11.36 -25.25 1.00
C GLY A 96 9.90 -25.37 1.45
N ILE A 97 9.65 -25.92 2.65
CA ILE A 97 8.30 -26.12 3.17
C ILE A 97 7.94 -25.22 4.35
N LEU A 98 8.86 -24.32 4.76
CA LEU A 98 8.67 -23.44 5.93
C LEU A 98 7.37 -22.67 5.88
N VAL A 99 7.03 -22.05 4.74
CA VAL A 99 5.82 -21.21 4.61
C VAL A 99 4.54 -22.04 4.74
N SER A 100 4.50 -23.22 4.14
CA SER A 100 3.33 -24.12 4.24
C SER A 100 3.17 -24.66 5.66
N ARG A 101 4.28 -25.00 6.35
CA ARG A 101 4.23 -25.44 7.75
C ARG A 101 3.85 -24.32 8.70
N GLU A 102 4.37 -23.10 8.49
CA GLU A 102 3.96 -21.93 9.27
C GLU A 102 2.44 -21.67 9.12
N GLN A 103 1.91 -21.71 7.89
CA GLN A 103 0.48 -21.54 7.66
C GLN A 103 -0.35 -22.61 8.40
N PHE A 104 0.06 -23.85 8.31
CA PHE A 104 -0.60 -24.95 9.02
C PHE A 104 -0.71 -24.67 10.53
N PHE A 105 0.40 -24.29 11.18
CA PHE A 105 0.40 -23.97 12.61
C PHE A 105 -0.36 -22.67 12.94
N ILE A 106 -0.39 -21.68 12.05
CA ILE A 106 -1.22 -20.46 12.22
C ILE A 106 -2.71 -20.83 12.24
N ASP A 107 -3.14 -21.68 11.31
CA ASP A 107 -4.55 -22.09 11.19
C ASP A 107 -5.02 -22.91 12.39
N GLU A 108 -4.15 -23.78 12.90
CA GLU A 108 -4.43 -24.62 14.04
C GLU A 108 -4.39 -23.87 15.38
N LEU A 109 -3.30 -23.11 15.63
CA LEU A 109 -3.04 -22.48 16.92
C LEU A 109 -3.64 -21.07 17.03
N LYS A 110 -3.99 -20.42 15.92
CA LYS A 110 -4.59 -19.07 15.86
C LYS A 110 -3.88 -18.07 16.77
N PRO A 111 -2.56 -17.83 16.54
CA PRO A 111 -1.74 -17.04 17.45
C PRO A 111 -2.22 -15.58 17.52
N GLU A 112 -2.35 -15.04 18.74
CA GLU A 112 -2.90 -13.69 18.99
C GLU A 112 -1.89 -12.59 18.67
N TYR A 113 -0.60 -12.87 18.84
CA TYR A 113 0.44 -11.89 18.56
C TYR A 113 0.83 -11.84 17.08
N ASN A 114 0.26 -12.71 16.23
CA ASN A 114 0.49 -12.63 14.79
C ASN A 114 -0.38 -11.54 14.15
N ILE A 115 0.26 -10.54 13.53
CA ILE A 115 -0.41 -9.48 12.79
C ILE A 115 -0.97 -10.04 11.48
N LEU A 116 -0.18 -10.84 10.80
CA LEU A 116 -0.55 -11.47 9.55
C LEU A 116 -1.17 -12.84 9.83
N LYS A 117 -2.28 -13.13 9.16
CA LYS A 117 -2.97 -14.43 9.24
C LYS A 117 -2.52 -15.40 8.15
N ILE A 118 -1.79 -14.90 7.15
CA ILE A 118 -1.26 -15.67 6.04
C ILE A 118 0.25 -15.64 6.10
N ALA A 119 0.87 -16.81 6.19
CA ALA A 119 2.31 -16.96 6.25
C ALA A 119 2.99 -16.40 4.98
N GLY A 120 4.10 -15.68 5.17
CA GLY A 120 4.88 -15.13 4.06
C GLY A 120 4.20 -14.06 3.20
N SER A 121 2.97 -13.63 3.53
CA SER A 121 2.23 -12.66 2.73
C SER A 121 1.58 -11.56 3.58
N SER A 122 1.73 -10.32 3.13
CA SER A 122 0.98 -9.17 3.66
C SER A 122 -0.32 -8.89 2.88
N LEU A 123 -0.71 -9.79 1.98
CA LEU A 123 -1.93 -9.64 1.18
C LEU A 123 -3.16 -9.49 2.09
N GLY A 124 -3.94 -8.45 1.85
CA GLY A 124 -5.13 -8.12 2.65
C GLY A 124 -4.86 -7.35 3.94
N TYR A 125 -3.59 -7.17 4.36
CA TYR A 125 -3.27 -6.30 5.49
C TYR A 125 -3.56 -4.83 5.15
N LYS A 126 -4.32 -4.16 6.01
CA LYS A 126 -4.60 -2.72 5.88
C LYS A 126 -4.02 -1.99 7.08
N HIS A 127 -3.24 -0.96 6.80
CA HIS A 127 -2.81 -0.05 7.86
C HIS A 127 -4.00 0.63 8.52
N THR A 128 -3.92 0.86 9.83
CA THR A 128 -4.91 1.66 10.56
C THR A 128 -4.95 3.09 10.03
N GLU A 129 -6.06 3.80 10.20
CA GLU A 129 -6.19 5.20 9.76
C GLU A 129 -5.17 6.11 10.48
N GLU A 130 -4.86 5.83 11.74
CA GLU A 130 -3.80 6.52 12.49
C GLU A 130 -2.43 6.32 11.85
N SER A 131 -2.08 5.08 11.47
CA SER A 131 -0.81 4.77 10.79
C SER A 131 -0.74 5.45 9.43
N LYS A 132 -1.83 5.45 8.66
CA LYS A 132 -1.90 6.16 7.36
C LYS A 132 -1.71 7.65 7.52
N THR A 133 -2.38 8.25 8.52
CA THR A 133 -2.26 9.68 8.83
C THR A 133 -0.83 10.04 9.24
N LEU A 134 -0.19 9.21 10.07
CA LEU A 134 1.19 9.42 10.49
C LEU A 134 2.15 9.30 9.29
N MET A 135 2.01 8.28 8.47
CA MET A 135 2.82 8.13 7.24
C MET A 135 2.64 9.32 6.29
N SER A 136 1.41 9.81 6.11
CA SER A 136 1.12 10.99 5.29
C SER A 136 1.79 12.24 5.85
N LYS A 137 1.70 12.48 7.17
CA LYS A 137 2.37 13.61 7.83
C LYS A 137 3.88 13.56 7.64
N ILE A 138 4.50 12.40 7.86
CA ILE A 138 5.95 12.23 7.66
C ILE A 138 6.33 12.48 6.20
N GLN A 139 5.59 11.93 5.23
CA GLN A 139 5.88 12.13 3.81
C GLN A 139 5.72 13.58 3.37
N ASN A 140 4.75 14.31 3.94
CA ASN A 140 4.51 15.72 3.63
C ASN A 140 5.53 16.65 4.32
N SER A 141 6.17 16.22 5.42
CA SER A 141 7.21 16.99 6.09
C SER A 141 8.58 16.90 5.41
N ILE A 142 8.77 15.93 4.51
CA ILE A 142 10.01 15.75 3.77
C ILE A 142 10.02 16.72 2.58
N ASP A 143 10.95 17.66 2.58
CA ASP A 143 11.20 18.50 1.40
C ASP A 143 11.75 17.64 0.25
N LYS A 144 10.99 17.57 -0.83
CA LYS A 144 11.33 16.83 -2.06
C LYS A 144 11.53 17.76 -3.26
N THR A 145 11.77 19.05 -3.01
CA THR A 145 11.97 20.04 -4.07
C THR A 145 13.43 20.08 -4.53
N GLY A 146 13.63 20.43 -5.79
CA GLY A 146 14.97 20.61 -6.36
C GLY A 146 15.91 19.43 -6.06
N GLY A 147 17.11 19.70 -5.58
CA GLY A 147 18.15 18.71 -5.28
C GLY A 147 17.81 17.71 -4.18
N ASN A 148 16.81 18.00 -3.34
CA ASN A 148 16.33 17.07 -2.30
C ASN A 148 15.48 15.92 -2.89
N ASN A 149 15.03 16.06 -4.14
CA ASN A 149 14.35 14.98 -4.83
C ASN A 149 15.38 13.96 -5.35
N PRO A 150 15.30 12.66 -4.94
CA PRO A 150 16.22 11.62 -5.41
C PRO A 150 16.28 11.46 -6.94
N MET A 151 15.24 11.93 -7.64
CA MET A 151 15.15 11.89 -9.11
C MET A 151 15.49 13.22 -9.79
N PHE A 152 15.87 14.24 -9.02
CA PHE A 152 16.24 15.55 -9.58
C PHE A 152 17.42 15.41 -10.54
N GLY A 153 17.29 15.99 -11.73
CA GLY A 153 18.28 15.91 -12.79
C GLY A 153 18.43 14.54 -13.48
N LYS A 154 17.70 13.50 -13.02
CA LYS A 154 17.72 12.16 -13.64
C LYS A 154 16.63 12.04 -14.69
N THR A 155 16.97 11.49 -15.83
CA THR A 155 16.02 11.14 -16.89
C THR A 155 16.12 9.64 -17.19
N HIS A 156 15.03 9.06 -17.64
CA HIS A 156 15.06 7.67 -18.10
C HIS A 156 16.06 7.51 -19.26
N SER A 157 16.73 6.36 -19.32
CA SER A 157 17.59 6.00 -20.43
C SER A 157 16.80 5.96 -21.77
N ALA A 158 17.48 6.13 -22.88
CA ALA A 158 16.85 6.02 -24.20
C ALA A 158 16.09 4.71 -24.40
N GLU A 159 16.67 3.58 -23.93
CA GLU A 159 16.04 2.26 -23.98
C GLU A 159 14.75 2.22 -23.15
N THR A 160 14.76 2.75 -21.92
CA THR A 160 13.58 2.80 -21.06
C THR A 160 12.48 3.67 -21.69
N LYS A 161 12.86 4.84 -22.26
CA LYS A 161 11.92 5.71 -22.98
C LYS A 161 11.29 5.00 -24.16
N ALA A 162 12.06 4.24 -24.94
CA ALA A 162 11.57 3.45 -26.07
C ALA A 162 10.57 2.38 -25.60
N LYS A 163 10.88 1.62 -24.55
CA LYS A 163 9.98 0.61 -23.96
C LYS A 163 8.67 1.23 -23.45
N ILE A 164 8.73 2.38 -22.78
CA ILE A 164 7.53 3.11 -22.32
C ILE A 164 6.69 3.58 -23.51
N SER A 165 7.33 4.14 -24.55
CA SER A 165 6.64 4.58 -25.77
C SER A 165 5.94 3.42 -26.46
N GLU A 166 6.64 2.30 -26.68
CA GLU A 166 6.10 1.12 -27.32
C GLU A 166 4.93 0.53 -26.50
N SER A 167 5.06 0.44 -25.18
CA SER A 167 3.99 -0.08 -24.31
C SER A 167 2.72 0.78 -24.30
N ARG A 168 2.83 2.07 -24.63
CA ARG A 168 1.71 3.03 -24.69
C ARG A 168 1.14 3.24 -26.07
N LYS A 169 1.88 2.82 -27.10
CA LYS A 169 1.46 2.97 -28.50
C LYS A 169 0.11 2.31 -28.76
N GLY A 170 -0.81 3.04 -29.35
CA GLY A 170 -2.17 2.58 -29.63
C GLY A 170 -3.11 2.44 -28.44
N LYS A 171 -2.66 2.70 -27.19
CA LYS A 171 -3.55 2.68 -26.02
C LYS A 171 -4.25 4.03 -25.87
N THR A 172 -5.58 4.01 -25.85
CA THR A 172 -6.44 5.15 -25.55
C THR A 172 -7.09 4.95 -24.18
N HIS A 173 -7.43 6.02 -23.50
CA HIS A 173 -8.22 5.94 -22.27
C HIS A 173 -9.61 5.38 -22.56
N LEU A 174 -10.19 4.67 -21.58
CA LEU A 174 -11.59 4.25 -21.64
C LEU A 174 -12.51 5.46 -21.85
N ALA A 175 -13.63 5.28 -22.54
CA ALA A 175 -14.59 6.34 -22.84
C ALA A 175 -15.06 7.09 -21.56
N GLU A 176 -15.27 6.35 -20.45
CA GLU A 176 -15.62 6.92 -19.16
C GLU A 176 -14.52 7.84 -18.60
N THR A 177 -13.25 7.42 -18.73
CA THR A 177 -12.10 8.24 -18.29
C THR A 177 -11.97 9.50 -19.13
N ILE A 178 -12.16 9.40 -20.45
CA ILE A 178 -12.18 10.57 -21.36
C ILE A 178 -13.31 11.52 -21.00
N ALA A 179 -14.49 11.00 -20.65
CA ALA A 179 -15.62 11.82 -20.21
C ALA A 179 -15.32 12.58 -18.91
N LYS A 180 -14.71 11.90 -17.92
CA LYS A 180 -14.29 12.55 -16.66
C LYS A 180 -13.23 13.62 -16.88
N ILE A 181 -12.21 13.37 -17.68
CA ILE A 181 -11.17 14.36 -18.02
C ILE A 181 -11.81 15.57 -18.74
N SER A 182 -12.72 15.32 -19.68
CA SER A 182 -13.42 16.39 -20.39
C SER A 182 -14.31 17.24 -19.46
N ALA A 183 -14.93 16.61 -18.45
CA ALA A 183 -15.77 17.33 -17.48
C ALA A 183 -14.97 18.20 -16.52
N THR A 184 -13.75 17.74 -16.12
CA THR A 184 -12.92 18.45 -15.13
C THR A 184 -11.94 19.45 -15.73
N GLN A 185 -11.43 19.20 -16.93
CA GLN A 185 -10.40 20.02 -17.60
C GLN A 185 -10.92 20.70 -18.87
N GLY A 186 -12.10 20.34 -19.33
CA GLY A 186 -12.71 20.93 -20.52
C GLY A 186 -13.25 22.33 -20.25
N THR A 187 -12.95 23.30 -21.12
CA THR A 187 -13.63 24.59 -21.10
C THR A 187 -15.04 24.42 -21.60
N ALA A 188 -16.04 24.58 -20.73
CA ALA A 188 -17.45 24.53 -21.11
C ALA A 188 -17.76 25.65 -22.12
N ILE A 189 -18.63 25.37 -23.09
CA ILE A 189 -19.08 26.33 -24.08
C ILE A 189 -20.59 26.38 -24.05
N PHE A 190 -21.13 27.57 -23.86
CA PHE A 190 -22.56 27.90 -23.91
C PHE A 190 -22.86 28.63 -25.21
N VAL A 191 -23.92 28.19 -25.88
CA VAL A 191 -24.34 28.72 -27.18
C VAL A 191 -25.64 29.47 -26.99
N PHE A 192 -25.65 30.75 -27.30
CA PHE A 192 -26.81 31.61 -27.24
C PHE A 192 -27.26 32.03 -28.64
N ASP A 193 -28.54 32.28 -28.81
CA ASP A 193 -29.09 32.91 -30.02
C ASP A 193 -28.76 34.41 -30.05
N SER A 194 -29.24 35.08 -31.11
CA SER A 194 -29.07 36.54 -31.28
C SER A 194 -29.84 37.39 -30.27
N VAL A 195 -30.78 36.79 -29.51
CA VAL A 195 -31.60 37.43 -28.48
C VAL A 195 -31.05 37.19 -27.07
N GLY A 196 -30.00 36.33 -26.95
CA GLY A 196 -29.36 36.01 -25.67
C GLY A 196 -29.96 34.78 -24.95
N THR A 197 -30.82 34.00 -25.63
CA THR A 197 -31.39 32.80 -25.06
C THR A 197 -30.38 31.63 -25.19
N LEU A 198 -30.18 30.85 -24.12
CA LEU A 198 -29.32 29.65 -24.16
C LEU A 198 -29.99 28.58 -25.03
N VAL A 199 -29.36 28.23 -26.14
CA VAL A 199 -29.84 27.21 -27.08
C VAL A 199 -29.17 25.87 -26.86
N ASN A 200 -27.87 25.85 -26.52
CA ASN A 200 -27.13 24.63 -26.32
C ASN A 200 -25.95 24.83 -25.34
N SER A 201 -25.45 23.73 -24.79
CA SER A 201 -24.24 23.74 -23.95
C SER A 201 -23.37 22.51 -24.20
N PHE A 202 -22.05 22.68 -24.18
CA PHE A 202 -21.08 21.63 -24.38
C PHE A 202 -20.11 21.58 -23.20
N THR A 203 -19.80 20.40 -22.69
CA THR A 203 -18.85 20.21 -21.57
C THR A 203 -17.40 20.52 -21.94
N SER A 204 -17.09 20.69 -23.22
CA SER A 204 -15.78 21.14 -23.66
C SER A 204 -15.83 21.83 -25.02
N ALA A 205 -14.90 22.76 -25.26
CA ALA A 205 -14.73 23.42 -26.55
C ALA A 205 -14.49 22.45 -27.70
N ARG A 206 -13.88 21.26 -27.43
CA ARG A 206 -13.67 20.21 -28.42
C ARG A 206 -15.01 19.59 -28.87
N LYS A 207 -15.94 19.35 -27.93
CA LYS A 207 -17.28 18.84 -28.29
C LYS A 207 -18.07 19.85 -29.09
N ALA A 208 -18.00 21.13 -28.72
CA ALA A 208 -18.60 22.20 -29.51
C ALA A 208 -17.99 22.28 -30.92
N ALA A 209 -16.68 22.14 -31.04
CA ALA A 209 -15.96 22.15 -32.31
C ALA A 209 -16.41 21.01 -33.24
N ILE A 210 -16.60 19.82 -32.70
CA ILE A 210 -17.13 18.67 -33.46
C ILE A 210 -18.55 18.94 -33.94
N HIS A 211 -19.42 19.49 -33.07
CA HIS A 211 -20.83 19.80 -33.43
C HIS A 211 -20.95 20.86 -34.52
N PHE A 212 -20.08 21.86 -34.51
CA PHE A 212 -20.06 22.93 -35.49
C PHE A 212 -19.10 22.71 -36.67
N GLU A 213 -18.49 21.51 -36.78
CA GLU A 213 -17.56 21.11 -37.82
C GLU A 213 -16.41 22.11 -38.03
N CYS A 214 -15.85 22.62 -36.93
CA CYS A 214 -14.78 23.60 -36.95
C CYS A 214 -13.64 23.24 -35.95
N SER A 215 -12.58 24.04 -35.94
CA SER A 215 -11.47 23.83 -35.01
C SER A 215 -11.82 24.26 -33.58
N GLN A 216 -11.25 23.59 -32.56
CA GLN A 216 -11.39 23.99 -31.16
C GLN A 216 -10.92 25.43 -30.90
N SER A 217 -9.83 25.83 -31.57
CA SER A 217 -9.31 27.20 -31.48
C SER A 217 -10.29 28.24 -32.01
N THR A 218 -11.06 27.92 -33.05
CA THR A 218 -12.12 28.79 -33.57
C THR A 218 -13.22 28.99 -32.52
N ILE A 219 -13.72 27.92 -31.90
CA ILE A 219 -14.73 28.00 -30.83
C ILE A 219 -14.26 28.88 -29.68
N LEU A 220 -13.02 28.65 -29.19
CA LEU A 220 -12.46 29.43 -28.08
C LEU A 220 -12.28 30.90 -28.44
N LYS A 221 -11.84 31.21 -29.66
CA LYS A 221 -11.68 32.57 -30.14
C LYS A 221 -13.02 33.33 -30.13
N TYR A 222 -14.08 32.71 -30.64
CA TYR A 222 -15.40 33.33 -30.66
C TYR A 222 -16.03 33.43 -29.25
N ALA A 223 -15.79 32.47 -28.38
CA ALA A 223 -16.23 32.49 -27.00
C ALA A 223 -15.53 33.57 -26.14
N GLN A 224 -14.31 33.98 -26.54
CA GLN A 224 -13.54 35.05 -25.87
C GLN A 224 -13.85 36.45 -26.40
N ASN A 225 -14.06 36.61 -27.71
CA ASN A 225 -14.25 37.93 -28.34
C ASN A 225 -15.69 38.36 -28.42
N GLY A 226 -16.69 37.48 -28.12
CA GLY A 226 -18.11 37.78 -28.11
C GLY A 226 -18.72 38.11 -29.48
N GLN A 227 -17.97 37.84 -30.56
CA GLN A 227 -18.48 38.04 -31.93
C GLN A 227 -19.49 36.94 -32.30
N LYS A 228 -20.40 37.26 -33.21
CA LYS A 228 -21.36 36.27 -33.73
C LYS A 228 -20.61 35.19 -34.50
N PHE A 229 -20.78 33.95 -34.07
CA PHE A 229 -20.25 32.76 -34.74
C PHE A 229 -21.28 32.27 -35.78
N GLN A 230 -20.79 32.04 -37.03
CA GLN A 230 -21.63 31.64 -38.15
C GLN A 230 -22.87 32.52 -38.35
N GLY A 231 -22.76 33.81 -38.03
CA GLY A 231 -23.79 34.82 -38.20
C GLY A 231 -24.96 34.83 -37.19
N ASN A 232 -25.21 33.69 -36.50
CA ASN A 232 -26.42 33.48 -35.70
C ASN A 232 -26.15 33.21 -34.22
N TRP A 233 -24.96 32.73 -33.85
CA TRP A 233 -24.69 32.22 -32.51
C TRP A 233 -23.73 33.14 -31.75
N ILE A 234 -23.96 33.30 -30.44
CA ILE A 234 -23.01 33.92 -29.53
C ILE A 234 -22.47 32.79 -28.65
N LEU A 235 -21.16 32.63 -28.63
CA LEU A 235 -20.47 31.61 -27.81
C LEU A 235 -19.95 32.27 -26.54
N SER A 236 -20.04 31.57 -25.40
CA SER A 236 -19.51 32.03 -24.13
C SER A 236 -18.91 30.89 -23.32
N THR A 237 -17.91 31.16 -22.50
CA THR A 237 -17.39 30.23 -21.51
C THR A 237 -18.10 30.30 -20.16
N SER A 238 -19.06 31.22 -19.98
CA SER A 238 -19.86 31.39 -18.79
C SER A 238 -21.36 31.45 -19.15
N LEU A 239 -22.24 31.10 -18.19
CA LEU A 239 -23.68 31.18 -18.33
C LEU A 239 -24.22 32.61 -18.39
N VAL A 240 -23.41 33.62 -18.03
CA VAL A 240 -23.80 35.01 -18.05
C VAL A 240 -23.33 35.63 -19.35
N THR A 241 -24.22 36.05 -20.19
CA THR A 241 -23.91 36.94 -21.34
C THR A 241 -23.34 38.24 -20.77
N LYS A 242 -22.11 38.59 -21.19
CA LYS A 242 -21.60 39.94 -20.91
C LYS A 242 -22.49 40.90 -21.72
N GLU A 243 -23.39 41.56 -21.03
CA GLU A 243 -24.05 42.76 -21.61
C GLU A 243 -22.92 43.74 -21.97
N LYS A 244 -22.94 44.20 -23.21
CA LYS A 244 -22.09 45.30 -23.69
C LYS A 244 -22.73 46.62 -23.28
#